data_623444cd3ff5fea4bce4764c6069582c
#
_entry.id   623444cd3ff5fea4bce4764c6069582c
#
_cell.length_a   1.000
_cell.length_b   1.000
_cell.length_c   1.000
_cell.angle_alpha   90.00
_cell.angle_beta   90.00
_cell.angle_gamma   90.00
#
_symmetry.space_group_name_H-M   'P 1'
#
loop_
_entity.id
_entity.type
_entity.pdbx_description
1 polymer ?
#
loop_
_entity_poly.entity_id
_entity_poly.type
_entity_poly.pdbx_seq_one_letter_code
_entity_poly.pdbx_strand_id
1 'polypeptide(L)'
;MASFGQFIKTEREKREWTQTEFGAKIGINTSAISRIENGSQKFSKSKLKKLAELFEIENQKIIDLFFADKFAREAFKYKCSDEIFIVAEDTANYIKNKNVKQGELEL
;
A
#
# COMPACT_ATOMS: atom_id res chain seq x y z
N MET A 1 3.94 -12.27 3.15
CA MET A 1 4.39 -10.88 3.27
C MET A 1 3.67 -10.22 4.45
N ALA A 2 4.41 -9.71 5.44
CA ALA A 2 3.83 -9.25 6.69
C ALA A 2 3.31 -7.80 6.65
N SER A 3 3.91 -6.92 5.85
CA SER A 3 3.52 -5.51 5.80
C SER A 3 4.03 -4.86 4.53
N PHE A 4 3.53 -3.65 4.26
CA PHE A 4 3.99 -2.89 3.09
C PHE A 4 5.48 -2.51 3.24
N GLY A 5 5.91 -2.15 4.45
CA GLY A 5 7.33 -1.88 4.71
C GLY A 5 8.22 -3.09 4.47
N GLN A 6 7.79 -4.27 4.89
CA GLN A 6 8.51 -5.52 4.63
C GLN A 6 8.54 -5.86 3.14
N PHE A 7 7.45 -5.59 2.44
CA PHE A 7 7.40 -5.74 1.00
C PHE A 7 8.47 -4.86 0.32
N ILE A 8 8.53 -3.59 0.70
CA ILE A 8 9.54 -2.65 0.17
C ILE A 8 10.94 -3.17 0.43
N LYS A 9 11.22 -3.58 1.67
CA LYS A 9 12.53 -4.09 2.05
C LYS A 9 12.92 -5.31 1.21
N THR A 10 12.01 -6.26 1.07
CA THR A 10 12.24 -7.48 0.30
C THR A 10 12.54 -7.17 -1.16
N GLU A 11 11.75 -6.30 -1.78
CA GLU A 11 11.93 -5.93 -3.18
C GLU A 11 13.21 -5.13 -3.40
N ARG A 12 13.57 -4.29 -2.44
CA ARG A 12 14.84 -3.56 -2.46
C ARG A 12 16.03 -4.52 -2.41
N GLU A 13 15.98 -5.45 -1.47
CA GLU A 13 17.06 -6.42 -1.26
C GLU A 13 17.23 -7.36 -2.45
N LYS A 14 16.15 -7.77 -3.08
CA LYS A 14 16.21 -8.59 -4.31
C LYS A 14 17.00 -7.89 -5.42
N ARG A 15 16.98 -6.56 -5.44
CA ARG A 15 17.68 -5.75 -6.44
C ARG A 15 19.07 -5.36 -5.99
N GLU A 16 19.48 -5.81 -4.80
CA GLU A 16 20.78 -5.53 -4.20
C GLU A 16 21.03 -4.04 -4.01
N TRP A 17 19.95 -3.26 -3.78
CA TRP A 17 20.07 -1.86 -3.46
C TRP A 17 20.22 -1.66 -1.97
N THR A 18 21.10 -0.74 -1.56
CA THR A 18 21.16 -0.27 -0.18
C THR A 18 19.97 0.65 0.08
N GLN A 19 19.68 0.93 1.36
CA GLN A 19 18.65 1.90 1.72
C GLN A 19 18.96 3.29 1.13
N THR A 20 20.22 3.68 1.10
CA THR A 20 20.64 4.95 0.53
C THR A 20 20.42 4.99 -0.97
N GLU A 21 20.79 3.91 -1.67
CA GLU A 21 20.57 3.81 -3.12
C GLU A 21 19.08 3.85 -3.48
N PHE A 22 18.28 3.07 -2.76
CA PHE A 22 16.85 3.06 -2.97
C PHE A 22 16.23 4.42 -2.67
N GLY A 23 16.64 5.04 -1.56
CA GLY A 23 16.17 6.37 -1.19
C GLY A 23 16.42 7.40 -2.29
N ALA A 24 17.62 7.38 -2.88
CA ALA A 24 17.97 8.27 -3.98
C ALA A 24 17.06 8.04 -5.20
N LYS A 25 16.76 6.78 -5.51
CA LYS A 25 15.92 6.43 -6.66
C LYS A 25 14.47 6.86 -6.48
N ILE A 26 13.93 6.74 -5.27
CA ILE A 26 12.52 7.04 -4.98
C ILE A 26 12.31 8.49 -4.48
N GLY A 27 13.38 9.19 -4.15
CA GLY A 27 13.31 10.56 -3.66
C GLY A 27 12.94 10.65 -2.18
N ILE A 28 13.44 9.72 -1.37
CA ILE A 28 13.20 9.67 0.08
C ILE A 28 14.56 9.51 0.77
N ASN A 29 14.79 10.25 1.87
CA ASN A 29 16.06 10.15 2.57
C ASN A 29 16.21 8.77 3.26
N THR A 30 17.47 8.38 3.50
CA THR A 30 17.82 7.08 4.05
C THR A 30 17.16 6.81 5.40
N SER A 31 17.08 7.80 6.27
CA SER A 31 16.46 7.64 7.60
C SER A 31 14.98 7.31 7.47
N ALA A 32 14.29 7.98 6.54
CA ALA A 32 12.88 7.72 6.28
C ALA A 32 12.67 6.32 5.68
N ILE A 33 13.54 5.88 4.77
CA ILE A 33 13.48 4.52 4.21
C ILE A 33 13.58 3.50 5.35
N SER A 34 14.50 3.68 6.27
CA SER A 34 14.65 2.78 7.42
C SER A 34 13.37 2.70 8.24
N ARG A 35 12.76 3.85 8.54
CA ARG A 35 11.51 3.90 9.31
C ARG A 35 10.34 3.29 8.56
N ILE A 36 10.25 3.50 7.24
CA ILE A 36 9.20 2.90 6.41
C ILE A 36 9.33 1.37 6.43
N GLU A 37 10.54 0.87 6.28
CA GLU A 37 10.79 -0.58 6.25
C GLU A 37 10.48 -1.24 7.60
N ASN A 38 10.73 -0.55 8.72
CA ASN A 38 10.44 -1.12 10.04
C ASN A 38 9.00 -0.82 10.52
N GLY A 39 8.21 -0.08 9.74
CA GLY A 39 6.81 0.18 10.04
C GLY A 39 6.53 1.38 10.92
N SER A 40 7.56 2.15 11.31
CA SER A 40 7.36 3.33 12.17
C SER A 40 7.01 4.60 11.39
N GLN A 41 7.09 4.56 10.06
CA GLN A 41 6.67 5.67 9.20
C GLN A 41 5.91 5.13 8.00
N LYS A 42 4.86 5.85 7.60
CA LYS A 42 4.05 5.47 6.44
C LYS A 42 4.73 5.90 5.14
N PHE A 43 4.61 5.05 4.11
CA PHE A 43 5.01 5.41 2.75
C PHE A 43 3.99 6.39 2.18
N SER A 44 4.45 7.34 1.38
CA SER A 44 3.58 8.36 0.79
C SER A 44 2.77 7.81 -0.38
N LYS A 45 1.45 8.06 -0.36
CA LYS A 45 0.56 7.67 -1.48
C LYS A 45 1.01 8.29 -2.80
N SER A 46 1.55 9.50 -2.76
CA SER A 46 1.99 10.21 -3.98
C SER A 46 3.16 9.53 -4.69
N LYS A 47 3.86 8.62 -4.01
CA LYS A 47 5.01 7.92 -4.57
C LYS A 47 4.71 6.48 -5.00
N LEU A 48 3.46 6.03 -4.87
CA LEU A 48 3.10 4.64 -5.23
C LEU A 48 3.35 4.33 -6.70
N LYS A 49 2.99 5.25 -7.59
CA LYS A 49 3.21 5.08 -9.02
C LYS A 49 4.70 4.97 -9.34
N LYS A 50 5.50 5.84 -8.74
CA LYS A 50 6.95 5.83 -8.92
C LYS A 50 7.56 4.53 -8.39
N LEU A 51 7.05 4.05 -7.26
CA LEU A 51 7.49 2.78 -6.67
C LEU A 51 7.20 1.61 -7.61
N ALA A 52 6.01 1.58 -8.20
CA ALA A 52 5.63 0.53 -9.15
C ALA A 52 6.56 0.55 -10.37
N GLU A 53 6.85 1.72 -10.90
CA GLU A 53 7.76 1.88 -12.02
C GLU A 53 9.17 1.42 -11.66
N LEU A 54 9.66 1.82 -10.49
CA LEU A 54 10.99 1.51 -10.02
C LEU A 54 11.20 0.00 -9.81
N PHE A 55 10.20 -0.65 -9.22
CA PHE A 55 10.24 -2.09 -8.96
C PHE A 55 9.82 -2.94 -10.19
N GLU A 56 9.30 -2.29 -11.23
CA GLU A 56 8.74 -2.97 -12.39
C GLU A 56 7.64 -3.96 -11.98
N ILE A 57 6.80 -3.50 -11.05
CA ILE A 57 5.64 -4.24 -10.55
C ILE A 57 4.39 -3.51 -10.99
N GLU A 58 3.35 -4.26 -11.34
CA GLU A 58 2.08 -3.68 -11.78
C GLU A 58 1.56 -2.68 -10.73
N ASN A 59 1.15 -1.50 -11.20
CA ASN A 59 0.67 -0.42 -10.34
C ASN A 59 -0.49 -0.86 -9.46
N GLN A 60 -1.45 -1.62 -10.02
CA GLN A 60 -2.60 -2.11 -9.26
C GLN A 60 -2.18 -2.97 -8.07
N LYS A 61 -1.17 -3.82 -8.26
CA LYS A 61 -0.66 -4.66 -7.17
C LYS A 61 -0.07 -3.82 -6.04
N ILE A 62 0.69 -2.79 -6.39
CA ILE A 62 1.29 -1.87 -5.40
C ILE A 62 0.20 -1.15 -4.60
N ILE A 63 -0.83 -0.64 -5.30
CA ILE A 63 -1.96 0.03 -4.68
C ILE A 63 -2.69 -0.90 -3.72
N ASP A 64 -2.98 -2.13 -4.17
CA ASP A 64 -3.68 -3.11 -3.34
C ASP A 64 -2.90 -3.43 -2.07
N LEU A 65 -1.58 -3.63 -2.18
CA LEU A 65 -0.73 -3.92 -1.03
C LEU A 65 -0.70 -2.77 -0.04
N PHE A 66 -0.61 -1.53 -0.55
CA PHE A 66 -0.57 -0.34 0.29
C PHE A 66 -1.87 -0.19 1.09
N PHE A 67 -3.01 -0.25 0.43
CA PHE A 67 -4.30 -0.05 1.09
C PHE A 67 -4.72 -1.23 1.95
N ALA A 68 -4.33 -2.45 1.59
CA ALA A 68 -4.56 -3.62 2.44
C ALA A 68 -3.80 -3.49 3.77
N ASP A 69 -2.56 -3.04 3.71
CA ASP A 69 -1.75 -2.80 4.92
C ASP A 69 -2.40 -1.72 5.78
N LYS A 70 -2.81 -0.61 5.17
CA LYS A 70 -3.47 0.48 5.88
C LYS A 70 -4.74 0.02 6.56
N PHE A 71 -5.59 -0.72 5.86
CA PHE A 71 -6.84 -1.25 6.40
C PHE A 71 -6.58 -2.20 7.57
N ALA A 72 -5.63 -3.12 7.41
CA ALA A 72 -5.32 -4.09 8.47
C ALA A 72 -4.79 -3.41 9.73
N ARG A 73 -3.97 -2.36 9.59
CA ARG A 73 -3.44 -1.61 10.73
C ARG A 73 -4.55 -0.86 11.46
N GLU A 74 -5.47 -0.25 10.74
CA GLU A 74 -6.61 0.43 11.36
C GLU A 74 -7.53 -0.56 12.07
N ALA A 75 -7.82 -1.69 11.43
CA ALA A 75 -8.63 -2.74 12.04
C ALA A 75 -8.02 -3.22 13.36
N PHE A 76 -6.71 -3.41 13.39
CA PHE A 76 -5.99 -3.79 14.61
C PHE A 76 -6.05 -2.69 15.67
N LYS A 77 -5.82 -1.43 15.27
CA LYS A 77 -5.82 -0.28 16.17
C LYS A 77 -7.15 -0.12 16.89
N TYR A 78 -8.25 -0.32 16.17
CA TYR A 78 -9.59 -0.18 16.73
C TYR A 78 -10.17 -1.49 17.24
N LYS A 79 -9.35 -2.53 17.34
CA LYS A 79 -9.71 -3.84 17.90
C LYS A 79 -10.92 -4.47 17.21
N CYS A 80 -10.98 -4.34 15.90
CA CYS A 80 -12.03 -4.98 15.12
C CYS A 80 -11.90 -6.51 15.19
N SER A 81 -13.03 -7.22 15.12
CA SER A 81 -13.03 -8.68 15.02
C SER A 81 -12.69 -9.12 13.59
N ASP A 82 -12.44 -10.41 13.41
CA ASP A 82 -12.13 -10.97 12.08
C ASP A 82 -13.30 -10.79 11.10
N GLU A 83 -14.51 -10.59 11.59
CA GLU A 83 -15.67 -10.34 10.73
C GLU A 83 -15.58 -9.03 9.97
N ILE A 84 -14.66 -8.12 10.36
CA ILE A 84 -14.46 -6.86 9.65
C ILE A 84 -14.16 -7.08 8.17
N PHE A 85 -13.48 -8.18 7.82
CA PHE A 85 -13.13 -8.46 6.43
C PHE A 85 -14.36 -8.79 5.59
N ILE A 86 -15.31 -9.53 6.17
CA ILE A 86 -16.57 -9.88 5.51
C ILE A 86 -17.43 -8.63 5.34
N VAL A 87 -17.56 -7.83 6.39
CA VAL A 87 -18.32 -6.58 6.35
C VAL A 87 -17.72 -5.62 5.33
N ALA A 88 -16.39 -5.51 5.30
CA ALA A 88 -15.70 -4.64 4.34
C ALA A 88 -15.95 -5.09 2.91
N GLU A 89 -15.97 -6.40 2.65
CA GLU A 89 -16.27 -6.94 1.32
C GLU A 89 -17.68 -6.57 0.90
N ASP A 90 -18.67 -6.74 1.79
CA ASP A 90 -20.05 -6.37 1.50
C ASP A 90 -20.19 -4.89 1.21
N THR A 91 -19.51 -4.06 2.00
CA THR A 91 -19.52 -2.60 1.80
C THR A 91 -18.85 -2.24 0.48
N ALA A 92 -17.73 -2.88 0.16
CA ALA A 92 -17.03 -2.64 -1.10
C ALA A 92 -17.91 -2.96 -2.30
N ASN A 93 -18.65 -4.08 -2.23
CA ASN A 93 -19.59 -4.47 -3.28
C ASN A 93 -20.72 -3.46 -3.41
N TYR A 94 -21.25 -2.99 -2.29
CA TYR A 94 -22.29 -1.95 -2.29
C TYR A 94 -21.79 -0.66 -2.96
N ILE A 95 -20.61 -0.19 -2.58
CA ILE A 95 -20.00 1.03 -3.14
C ILE A 95 -19.76 0.87 -4.63
N LYS A 96 -19.23 -0.28 -5.04
CA LYS A 96 -18.94 -0.58 -6.45
C LYS A 96 -20.21 -0.54 -7.29
N ASN A 97 -21.29 -1.16 -6.82
CA ASN A 97 -22.57 -1.20 -7.53
C ASN A 97 -23.21 0.19 -7.60
N LYS A 98 -23.13 0.96 -6.51
CA LYS A 98 -23.66 2.32 -6.47
C LYS A 98 -22.90 3.24 -7.44
N ASN A 99 -21.59 3.14 -7.48
CA ASN A 99 -20.76 3.96 -8.36
C ASN A 99 -20.99 3.64 -9.84
N VAL A 100 -21.22 2.38 -10.16
CA VAL A 100 -21.58 1.98 -11.53
C VAL A 100 -22.87 2.66 -11.96
N LYS A 101 -23.90 2.63 -11.11
CA LYS A 101 -25.19 3.29 -11.38
C LYS A 101 -25.02 4.80 -11.51
N GLN A 102 -24.23 5.40 -10.63
CA GLN A 102 -23.96 6.82 -10.66
C GLN A 102 -23.20 7.23 -11.92
N GLY A 103 -22.22 6.43 -12.33
CA GLY A 103 -21.48 6.64 -13.56
C GLY A 103 -22.38 6.61 -14.78
N GLU A 104 -23.33 5.70 -14.81
CA GLU A 104 -24.31 5.61 -15.90
C GLU A 104 -25.19 6.87 -15.99
N LEU A 105 -25.55 7.44 -14.84
CA LEU A 105 -26.36 8.63 -14.78
C LEU A 105 -25.57 9.89 -15.17
N GLU A 106 -24.28 9.90 -14.94
CA GLU A 106 -23.41 11.03 -15.25
C GLU A 106 -22.98 11.06 -16.71
N LEU A 107 -23.08 9.94 -17.38
CA LEU A 107 -22.74 9.82 -18.78
C LEU A 107 -23.83 10.39 -19.68
#